data_73bd3d98bbb873c76e6a08ed01ab4114
#
_entry.id   73bd3d98bbb873c76e6a08ed01ab4114
#
_cell.length_a   1.000
_cell.length_b   1.000
_cell.length_c   1.000
_cell.angle_alpha   90.00
_cell.angle_beta   90.00
_cell.angle_gamma   90.00
#
_symmetry.space_group_name_H-M   'P 1'
#
loop_
_entity.id
_entity.type
_entity.pdbx_description
1 polymer ?
#
loop_
_entity_poly.entity_id
_entity_poly.type
_entity_poly.pdbx_seq_one_letter_code
_entity_poly.pdbx_strand_id
1 'polypeptide(L)'
;MRLASQVCLAAVLLTGTAVMAQDIQPLQGPPTTGYDDTYQRHFGFYIRPDLGFGYLTSTGPGVTISGLAGLTGIAIGGAIRENSILAVHIIGAAVQNPGMSSGGLSATANDTTVTLWGIGPQYTHYFMPSDLYLSTTLALTRLHSSNGNNSGDSDWGVGTRIAVGKEWWVSDHWGLGVAGHISFSSNQDPVAGGGSNRWTSWTFGATFSATYN
;
A
#
# COMPACT_ATOMS: atom_id res chain seq x y z
N MET A 1 -28.09 23.66 -13.10
CA MET A 1 -27.50 22.71 -14.05
C MET A 1 -26.62 21.74 -13.25
N ARG A 2 -27.06 20.50 -13.10
CA ARG A 2 -26.35 19.46 -12.32
C ARG A 2 -25.37 18.75 -13.24
N LEU A 3 -24.06 18.88 -12.99
CA LEU A 3 -23.06 18.04 -13.60
C LEU A 3 -22.65 16.99 -12.56
N ALA A 4 -23.06 15.76 -12.84
CA ALA A 4 -22.63 14.60 -12.08
C ALA A 4 -21.15 14.34 -12.35
N SER A 5 -20.31 14.44 -11.32
CA SER A 5 -18.92 14.05 -11.36
C SER A 5 -18.85 12.52 -11.39
N GLN A 6 -18.59 11.96 -12.57
CA GLN A 6 -18.32 10.54 -12.71
C GLN A 6 -16.91 10.26 -12.20
N VAL A 7 -16.84 9.47 -11.15
CA VAL A 7 -15.61 8.81 -10.73
C VAL A 7 -15.26 7.77 -11.81
N CYS A 8 -14.33 8.10 -12.69
CA CYS A 8 -13.74 7.14 -13.62
C CYS A 8 -12.88 6.15 -12.84
N LEU A 9 -13.48 5.02 -12.48
CA LEU A 9 -12.76 3.81 -12.12
C LEU A 9 -12.14 3.29 -13.42
N ALA A 10 -10.86 3.58 -13.67
CA ALA A 10 -10.13 3.02 -14.79
C ALA A 10 -9.88 1.54 -14.51
N ALA A 11 -10.81 0.69 -14.97
CA ALA A 11 -10.56 -0.73 -15.11
C ALA A 11 -9.57 -0.91 -16.28
N VAL A 12 -8.30 -1.14 -15.97
CA VAL A 12 -7.31 -1.57 -16.96
C VAL A 12 -7.63 -3.02 -17.30
N LEU A 13 -8.38 -3.21 -18.39
CA LEU A 13 -8.52 -4.49 -19.06
C LEU A 13 -7.20 -4.81 -19.76
N LEU A 14 -6.35 -5.59 -19.12
CA LEU A 14 -5.21 -6.25 -19.75
C LEU A 14 -5.75 -7.33 -20.71
N THR A 15 -5.88 -6.98 -21.97
CA THR A 15 -6.00 -7.96 -23.05
C THR A 15 -4.65 -8.63 -23.21
N GLY A 16 -4.47 -9.77 -22.57
CA GLY A 16 -3.26 -10.58 -22.69
C GLY A 16 -3.15 -11.18 -24.08
N THR A 17 -2.20 -10.70 -24.89
CA THR A 17 -1.65 -11.52 -25.97
C THR A 17 -0.88 -12.66 -25.35
N ALA A 18 -1.30 -13.88 -25.62
CA ALA A 18 -0.59 -15.08 -25.21
C ALA A 18 0.79 -15.09 -25.91
N VAL A 19 1.80 -14.67 -25.18
CA VAL A 19 3.19 -14.96 -25.52
C VAL A 19 3.39 -16.43 -25.16
N MET A 20 3.66 -17.25 -26.15
CA MET A 20 4.07 -18.64 -25.95
C MET A 20 5.25 -18.66 -24.97
N ALA A 21 4.98 -19.07 -23.74
CA ALA A 21 6.00 -19.34 -22.77
C ALA A 21 6.85 -20.50 -23.30
N GLN A 22 8.09 -20.23 -23.65
CA GLN A 22 9.07 -21.29 -23.80
C GLN A 22 9.18 -22.01 -22.45
N ASP A 23 9.09 -23.32 -22.50
CA ASP A 23 9.27 -24.24 -21.38
C ASP A 23 10.65 -23.99 -20.73
N ILE A 24 10.71 -23.05 -19.80
CA ILE A 24 11.86 -22.90 -18.92
C ILE A 24 11.68 -24.02 -17.90
N GLN A 25 12.37 -25.14 -18.14
CA GLN A 25 12.45 -26.20 -17.13
C GLN A 25 12.93 -25.57 -15.82
N PRO A 26 12.17 -25.71 -14.72
CA PRO A 26 12.64 -25.23 -13.43
C PRO A 26 13.97 -25.95 -13.13
N LEU A 27 14.99 -25.16 -12.78
CA LEU A 27 16.24 -25.68 -12.24
C LEU A 27 15.88 -26.62 -11.08
N GLN A 28 15.98 -27.93 -11.33
CA GLN A 28 15.84 -28.94 -10.28
C GLN A 28 16.97 -28.68 -9.27
N GLY A 29 16.62 -28.04 -8.16
CA GLY A 29 17.51 -27.98 -7.01
C GLY A 29 17.84 -29.41 -6.53
N PRO A 30 18.96 -29.60 -5.84
CA PRO A 30 19.34 -30.91 -5.30
C PRO A 30 18.20 -31.50 -4.47
N PRO A 31 17.93 -32.80 -4.53
CA PRO A 31 16.86 -33.43 -3.78
C PRO A 31 17.08 -33.18 -2.29
N THR A 32 16.21 -32.39 -1.69
CA THR A 32 16.23 -32.13 -0.25
C THR A 32 15.65 -33.36 0.45
N THR A 33 16.50 -34.14 1.01
CA THR A 33 16.14 -35.27 1.88
C THR A 33 15.38 -34.74 3.10
N GLY A 34 14.10 -35.12 3.21
CA GLY A 34 13.41 -35.18 4.50
C GLY A 34 12.66 -33.92 4.96
N TYR A 35 12.11 -33.10 4.05
CA TYR A 35 11.12 -32.08 4.43
C TYR A 35 9.70 -32.57 4.12
N ASP A 36 8.83 -32.34 5.10
CA ASP A 36 7.40 -32.66 5.01
C ASP A 36 6.77 -31.79 3.92
N ASP A 37 6.43 -32.38 2.76
CA ASP A 37 5.85 -31.68 1.57
C ASP A 37 4.39 -31.26 1.78
N THR A 38 3.92 -31.12 3.02
CA THR A 38 2.51 -30.90 3.35
C THR A 38 2.07 -29.46 3.34
N TYR A 39 2.96 -28.48 3.17
CA TYR A 39 2.56 -27.07 3.09
C TYR A 39 3.17 -26.33 1.89
N GLN A 40 2.38 -25.44 1.33
CA GLN A 40 2.78 -24.59 0.21
C GLN A 40 3.82 -23.55 0.67
N ARG A 41 4.69 -23.16 -0.25
CA ARG A 41 5.82 -22.29 0.04
C ARG A 41 5.81 -21.09 -0.92
N HIS A 42 6.23 -19.95 -0.43
CA HIS A 42 6.37 -18.75 -1.26
C HIS A 42 7.74 -18.76 -1.95
N PHE A 43 7.73 -18.90 -3.29
CA PHE A 43 8.93 -18.84 -4.11
C PHE A 43 8.63 -18.31 -5.52
N GLY A 44 9.66 -17.83 -6.25
CA GLY A 44 9.51 -17.33 -7.60
C GLY A 44 8.96 -15.92 -7.68
N PHE A 45 8.13 -15.67 -8.69
CA PHE A 45 7.48 -14.38 -8.93
C PHE A 45 6.41 -14.10 -7.86
N TYR A 46 6.26 -12.84 -7.53
CA TYR A 46 5.33 -12.41 -6.50
C TYR A 46 4.57 -11.15 -6.95
N ILE A 47 3.24 -11.20 -6.87
CA ILE A 47 2.38 -10.04 -7.00
C ILE A 47 1.29 -10.10 -5.93
N ARG A 48 1.09 -8.98 -5.22
CA ARG A 48 0.08 -8.87 -4.16
C ARG A 48 -0.62 -7.51 -4.22
N PRO A 49 -1.75 -7.38 -4.91
CA PRO A 49 -2.67 -6.27 -4.68
C PRO A 49 -3.33 -6.38 -3.31
N ASP A 50 -3.56 -5.23 -2.68
CA ASP A 50 -4.32 -5.10 -1.43
C ASP A 50 -5.28 -3.92 -1.45
N LEU A 51 -6.43 -4.10 -0.80
CA LEU A 51 -7.49 -3.11 -0.63
C LEU A 51 -7.98 -3.15 0.81
N GLY A 52 -8.35 -2.01 1.37
CA GLY A 52 -8.84 -1.98 2.73
C GLY A 52 -9.35 -0.64 3.19
N PHE A 53 -9.46 -0.53 4.49
CA PHE A 53 -9.91 0.69 5.16
C PHE A 53 -9.09 0.92 6.42
N GLY A 54 -9.05 2.18 6.83
CA GLY A 54 -8.28 2.57 7.99
C GLY A 54 -8.58 4.00 8.40
N TYR A 55 -7.66 4.58 9.13
CA TYR A 55 -7.71 5.95 9.58
C TYR A 55 -6.38 6.63 9.26
N LEU A 56 -6.46 7.79 8.64
CA LEU A 56 -5.32 8.65 8.36
C LEU A 56 -5.41 9.90 9.22
N THR A 57 -4.30 10.27 9.82
CA THR A 57 -4.13 11.58 10.46
C THR A 57 -2.84 12.21 9.95
N SER A 58 -2.90 13.47 9.57
CA SER A 58 -1.77 14.24 9.07
C SER A 58 -1.71 15.58 9.80
N THR A 59 -0.59 15.85 10.44
CA THR A 59 -0.39 17.05 11.25
C THR A 59 0.67 17.94 10.61
N GLY A 60 0.31 19.18 10.35
CA GLY A 60 1.18 20.25 9.89
C GLY A 60 1.21 21.39 10.90
N PRO A 61 1.84 22.56 10.58
CA PRO A 61 1.91 23.71 11.46
C PRO A 61 0.54 24.26 11.82
N GLY A 62 0.12 24.02 13.05
CA GLY A 62 -1.11 24.54 13.60
C GLY A 62 -2.40 23.88 13.10
N VAL A 63 -2.33 22.84 12.25
CA VAL A 63 -3.51 22.15 11.74
C VAL A 63 -3.31 20.63 11.72
N THR A 64 -4.36 19.89 12.06
CA THR A 64 -4.42 18.45 11.92
C THR A 64 -5.59 18.09 11.00
N ILE A 65 -5.32 17.23 10.04
CA ILE A 65 -6.29 16.69 9.08
C ILE A 65 -6.43 15.20 9.39
N SER A 66 -7.66 14.71 9.51
CA SER A 66 -7.86 13.29 9.81
C SER A 66 -9.20 12.77 9.29
N GLY A 67 -9.30 11.45 9.10
CA GLY A 67 -10.53 10.80 8.69
C GLY A 67 -10.40 9.33 8.37
N LEU A 68 -11.54 8.70 8.10
CA LEU A 68 -11.58 7.34 7.56
C LEU A 68 -10.98 7.32 6.17
N ALA A 69 -10.06 6.40 5.94
CA ALA A 69 -9.31 6.27 4.71
C ALA A 69 -9.65 4.96 3.98
N GLY A 70 -9.86 5.06 2.67
CA GLY A 70 -9.70 3.93 1.78
C GLY A 70 -8.21 3.64 1.56
N LEU A 71 -7.82 2.38 1.65
CA LEU A 71 -6.45 1.92 1.55
C LEU A 71 -6.28 1.07 0.30
N THR A 72 -5.18 1.28 -0.41
CA THR A 72 -4.84 0.51 -1.62
C THR A 72 -3.35 0.21 -1.64
N GLY A 73 -2.98 -0.89 -2.26
CA GLY A 73 -1.58 -1.23 -2.48
C GLY A 73 -1.41 -2.26 -3.58
N ILE A 74 -0.19 -2.31 -4.10
CA ILE A 74 0.27 -3.39 -4.96
C ILE A 74 1.77 -3.60 -4.75
N ALA A 75 2.16 -4.84 -4.41
CA ALA A 75 3.54 -5.24 -4.32
C ALA A 75 3.88 -6.19 -5.47
N ILE A 76 4.98 -5.93 -6.18
CA ILE A 76 5.47 -6.75 -7.30
C ILE A 76 6.95 -7.04 -7.09
N GLY A 77 7.33 -8.31 -7.13
CA GLY A 77 8.72 -8.72 -6.87
C GLY A 77 8.94 -10.22 -7.00
N GLY A 78 9.73 -10.76 -6.10
CA GLY A 78 10.01 -12.19 -6.08
C GLY A 78 10.63 -12.66 -4.79
N ALA A 79 10.65 -13.97 -4.61
CA ALA A 79 11.29 -14.63 -3.50
C ALA A 79 12.81 -14.56 -3.66
N ILE A 80 13.49 -13.93 -2.71
CA ILE A 80 14.96 -13.94 -2.61
C ILE A 80 15.47 -15.16 -1.86
N ARG A 81 14.60 -15.75 -1.08
CA ARG A 81 14.72 -17.06 -0.42
C ARG A 81 13.31 -17.62 -0.26
N GLU A 82 13.21 -18.91 0.00
CA GLU A 82 11.95 -19.52 0.40
C GLU A 82 11.28 -18.73 1.52
N ASN A 83 10.02 -18.36 1.32
CA ASN A 83 9.19 -17.59 2.26
C ASN A 83 9.71 -16.17 2.60
N SER A 84 10.66 -15.64 1.81
CA SER A 84 11.22 -14.31 1.98
C SER A 84 11.20 -13.56 0.66
N ILE A 85 10.35 -12.55 0.59
CA ILE A 85 10.03 -11.79 -0.62
C ILE A 85 10.67 -10.41 -0.57
N LEU A 86 11.25 -10.00 -1.68
CA LEU A 86 11.63 -8.62 -1.94
C LEU A 86 10.80 -8.09 -3.11
N ALA A 87 10.14 -6.96 -2.91
CA ALA A 87 9.22 -6.38 -3.89
C ALA A 87 9.35 -4.85 -3.97
N VAL A 88 8.85 -4.27 -5.04
CA VAL A 88 8.48 -2.86 -5.09
C VAL A 88 7.02 -2.76 -4.68
N HIS A 89 6.71 -1.88 -3.74
CA HIS A 89 5.37 -1.67 -3.21
C HIS A 89 4.91 -0.25 -3.47
N ILE A 90 3.75 -0.11 -4.09
CA ILE A 90 3.01 1.15 -4.22
C ILE A 90 1.91 1.11 -3.18
N ILE A 91 1.80 2.15 -2.38
CA ILE A 91 0.81 2.28 -1.29
C ILE A 91 -0.01 3.55 -1.47
N GLY A 92 -1.26 3.51 -1.08
CA GLY A 92 -2.16 4.66 -1.09
C GLY A 92 -3.12 4.67 0.10
N ALA A 93 -3.43 5.85 0.60
CA ALA A 93 -4.47 6.10 1.58
C ALA A 93 -5.20 7.39 1.20
N ALA A 94 -6.52 7.32 1.01
CA ALA A 94 -7.34 8.47 0.60
C ALA A 94 -8.48 8.71 1.59
N VAL A 95 -8.61 9.95 2.03
CA VAL A 95 -9.69 10.43 2.91
C VAL A 95 -10.55 11.43 2.15
N GLN A 96 -11.85 11.21 2.12
CA GLN A 96 -12.82 12.17 1.58
C GLN A 96 -13.46 12.96 2.72
N ASN A 97 -13.65 14.25 2.52
CA ASN A 97 -14.23 15.17 3.49
C ASN A 97 -13.57 15.07 4.88
N PRO A 98 -12.23 15.24 4.95
CA PRO A 98 -11.51 15.06 6.20
C PRO A 98 -11.97 16.07 7.27
N GLY A 99 -11.89 15.63 8.52
CA GLY A 99 -11.94 16.54 9.65
C GLY A 99 -10.66 17.37 9.72
N MET A 100 -10.79 18.65 9.94
CA MET A 100 -9.68 19.58 10.19
C MET A 100 -9.80 20.16 11.59
N SER A 101 -8.71 20.22 12.33
CA SER A 101 -8.66 20.89 13.63
C SER A 101 -7.49 21.85 13.71
N SER A 102 -7.73 23.04 14.25
CA SER A 102 -6.73 24.10 14.43
C SER A 102 -7.14 24.98 15.61
N GLY A 103 -6.22 25.25 16.56
CA GLY A 103 -6.46 26.16 17.68
C GLY A 103 -7.66 25.80 18.57
N GLY A 104 -8.03 24.50 18.66
CA GLY A 104 -9.21 24.04 19.42
C GLY A 104 -10.55 24.11 18.66
N LEU A 105 -10.53 24.61 17.43
CA LEU A 105 -11.69 24.63 16.53
C LEU A 105 -11.61 23.39 15.62
N SER A 106 -12.76 22.80 15.32
CA SER A 106 -12.89 21.68 14.40
C SER A 106 -13.94 21.95 13.34
N ALA A 107 -13.65 21.57 12.09
CA ALA A 107 -14.55 21.68 10.95
C ALA A 107 -14.34 20.50 10.00
N THR A 108 -15.30 20.21 9.15
CA THR A 108 -15.16 19.25 8.05
C THR A 108 -14.80 20.01 6.78
N ALA A 109 -13.76 19.59 6.09
CA ALA A 109 -13.41 20.13 4.77
C ALA A 109 -14.26 19.44 3.69
N ASN A 110 -15.43 20.02 3.40
CA ASN A 110 -16.33 19.49 2.39
C ASN A 110 -15.69 19.57 0.99
N ASP A 111 -16.07 18.64 0.11
CA ASP A 111 -15.58 18.52 -1.26
C ASP A 111 -14.04 18.43 -1.38
N THR A 112 -13.41 18.00 -0.29
CA THR A 112 -11.95 17.86 -0.20
C THR A 112 -11.57 16.38 -0.12
N THR A 113 -10.56 16.00 -0.91
CA THR A 113 -9.92 14.69 -0.81
C THR A 113 -8.45 14.88 -0.48
N VAL A 114 -7.98 14.16 0.53
CA VAL A 114 -6.57 14.11 0.91
C VAL A 114 -6.06 12.70 0.65
N THR A 115 -5.01 12.58 -0.16
CA THR A 115 -4.40 11.31 -0.54
C THR A 115 -2.93 11.32 -0.16
N LEU A 116 -2.52 10.34 0.64
CA LEU A 116 -1.12 10.01 0.87
C LEU A 116 -0.79 8.78 0.01
N TRP A 117 0.20 8.89 -0.85
CA TRP A 117 0.69 7.76 -1.63
C TRP A 117 2.21 7.65 -1.55
N GLY A 118 2.73 6.49 -1.86
CA GLY A 118 4.17 6.24 -1.82
C GLY A 118 4.57 5.02 -2.62
N ILE A 119 5.86 4.96 -2.92
CA ILE A 119 6.48 3.85 -3.64
C ILE A 119 7.85 3.53 -3.04
N GLY A 120 8.17 2.26 -2.91
CA GLY A 120 9.49 1.86 -2.44
C GLY A 120 9.67 0.36 -2.23
N PRO A 121 10.85 -0.07 -1.80
CA PRO A 121 11.14 -1.46 -1.51
C PRO A 121 10.31 -1.97 -0.32
N GLN A 122 9.82 -3.19 -0.47
CA GLN A 122 9.16 -3.96 0.57
C GLN A 122 9.89 -5.28 0.79
N TYR A 123 10.09 -5.64 2.04
CA TYR A 123 10.48 -6.97 2.46
C TYR A 123 9.31 -7.63 3.18
N THR A 124 9.01 -8.88 2.83
CA THR A 124 7.98 -9.70 3.49
C THR A 124 8.58 -11.06 3.85
N HIS A 125 8.36 -11.48 5.08
CA HIS A 125 8.73 -12.82 5.55
C HIS A 125 7.50 -13.58 6.03
N TYR A 126 7.31 -14.80 5.51
CA TYR A 126 6.24 -15.71 5.90
C TYR A 126 6.75 -16.73 6.91
N PHE A 127 6.01 -16.91 8.00
CA PHE A 127 6.30 -17.87 9.07
C PHE A 127 5.49 -19.14 8.83
N MET A 128 6.16 -20.14 8.29
CA MET A 128 5.54 -21.43 7.98
C MET A 128 5.51 -22.35 9.22
N PRO A 129 4.55 -23.23 9.35
CA PRO A 129 3.41 -23.50 8.43
C PRO A 129 2.17 -22.65 8.69
N SER A 130 2.25 -21.58 9.46
CA SER A 130 1.08 -20.78 9.85
C SER A 130 0.62 -19.79 8.78
N ASP A 131 1.44 -19.52 7.74
CA ASP A 131 1.24 -18.47 6.72
C ASP A 131 1.02 -17.08 7.33
N LEU A 132 1.46 -16.88 8.58
CA LEU A 132 1.60 -15.54 9.15
C LEU A 132 2.74 -14.82 8.46
N TYR A 133 2.60 -13.53 8.23
CA TYR A 133 3.69 -12.75 7.66
C TYR A 133 3.90 -11.42 8.37
N LEU A 134 5.13 -10.97 8.31
CA LEU A 134 5.55 -9.61 8.65
C LEU A 134 6.08 -8.96 7.38
N SER A 135 5.57 -7.78 7.04
CA SER A 135 6.11 -6.99 5.94
C SER A 135 6.50 -5.60 6.38
N THR A 136 7.59 -5.07 5.80
CA THR A 136 8.08 -3.72 6.02
C THR A 136 8.33 -3.07 4.67
N THR A 137 7.79 -1.86 4.48
CA THR A 137 8.03 -1.03 3.30
C THR A 137 8.73 0.25 3.71
N LEU A 138 9.79 0.62 2.99
CA LEU A 138 10.39 1.96 3.04
C LEU A 138 9.98 2.68 1.77
N ALA A 139 9.34 3.83 1.86
CA ALA A 139 8.76 4.48 0.69
C ALA A 139 9.17 5.95 0.58
N LEU A 140 9.32 6.40 -0.66
CA LEU A 140 9.19 7.81 -0.99
C LEU A 140 7.70 8.12 -1.04
N THR A 141 7.28 9.17 -0.34
CA THR A 141 5.87 9.49 -0.15
C THR A 141 5.53 10.88 -0.64
N ARG A 142 4.27 11.10 -1.00
CA ARG A 142 3.74 12.40 -1.37
C ARG A 142 2.32 12.56 -0.85
N LEU A 143 2.03 13.72 -0.28
CA LEU A 143 0.70 14.10 0.15
C LEU A 143 0.07 14.97 -0.93
N HIS A 144 -1.12 14.61 -1.39
CA HIS A 144 -1.92 15.32 -2.36
C HIS A 144 -3.22 15.77 -1.71
N SER A 145 -3.60 17.02 -1.91
CA SER A 145 -4.91 17.55 -1.48
C SER A 145 -5.63 18.14 -2.68
N SER A 146 -6.91 17.84 -2.83
CA SER A 146 -7.76 18.36 -3.89
C SER A 146 -9.08 18.84 -3.30
N ASN A 147 -9.50 20.06 -3.66
CA ASN A 147 -10.76 20.66 -3.29
C ASN A 147 -11.40 21.29 -4.53
N GLY A 148 -12.36 20.60 -5.14
CA GLY A 148 -13.02 21.06 -6.36
C GLY A 148 -12.05 21.46 -7.46
N ASN A 149 -11.83 22.77 -7.62
CA ASN A 149 -10.98 23.32 -8.69
C ASN A 149 -9.50 23.53 -8.28
N ASN A 150 -9.19 23.38 -7.00
CA ASN A 150 -7.86 23.61 -6.46
C ASN A 150 -7.22 22.27 -6.05
N SER A 151 -5.97 22.10 -6.38
CA SER A 151 -5.16 20.95 -5.92
C SER A 151 -3.76 21.41 -5.51
N GLY A 152 -3.17 20.71 -4.59
CA GLY A 152 -1.81 20.95 -4.12
C GLY A 152 -1.11 19.64 -3.76
N ASP A 153 0.18 19.64 -3.97
CA ASP A 153 1.06 18.51 -3.64
C ASP A 153 2.14 18.96 -2.67
N SER A 154 2.47 18.12 -1.70
CA SER A 154 3.69 18.29 -0.94
C SER A 154 4.91 17.95 -1.79
N ASP A 155 6.08 18.34 -1.34
CA ASP A 155 7.34 17.76 -1.82
C ASP A 155 7.42 16.27 -1.47
N TRP A 156 8.34 15.57 -2.12
CA TRP A 156 8.63 14.20 -1.78
C TRP A 156 9.15 14.08 -0.35
N GLY A 157 8.59 13.16 0.37
CA GLY A 157 8.99 12.80 1.72
C GLY A 157 9.39 11.34 1.81
N VAL A 158 9.60 10.91 3.03
CA VAL A 158 9.94 9.52 3.35
C VAL A 158 8.90 8.94 4.29
N GLY A 159 8.65 7.65 4.14
CA GLY A 159 7.72 6.93 4.98
C GLY A 159 8.09 5.47 5.17
N THR A 160 7.43 4.85 6.12
CA THR A 160 7.53 3.42 6.37
C THR A 160 6.15 2.86 6.64
N ARG A 161 5.93 1.60 6.23
CA ARG A 161 4.73 0.82 6.58
C ARG A 161 5.19 -0.53 7.14
N ILE A 162 4.62 -0.92 8.25
CA ILE A 162 4.78 -2.23 8.85
C ILE A 162 3.41 -2.90 8.86
N ALA A 163 3.33 -4.14 8.40
CA ALA A 163 2.10 -4.91 8.40
C ALA A 163 2.35 -6.32 8.92
N VAL A 164 1.38 -6.81 9.67
CA VAL A 164 1.29 -8.21 10.12
C VAL A 164 0.01 -8.78 9.57
N GLY A 165 0.10 -9.92 8.94
CA GLY A 165 -1.05 -10.55 8.31
C GLY A 165 -0.98 -12.06 8.32
N LYS A 166 -2.06 -12.65 7.85
CA LYS A 166 -2.20 -14.08 7.60
C LYS A 166 -2.72 -14.29 6.20
N GLU A 167 -2.20 -15.30 5.56
CA GLU A 167 -2.61 -15.72 4.22
C GLU A 167 -3.19 -17.13 4.28
N TRP A 168 -4.09 -17.45 3.38
CA TRP A 168 -4.66 -18.77 3.16
C TRP A 168 -4.57 -19.10 1.69
N TRP A 169 -3.97 -20.22 1.36
CA TRP A 169 -3.92 -20.71 -0.02
C TRP A 169 -5.30 -21.15 -0.48
N VAL A 170 -5.70 -20.66 -1.65
CA VAL A 170 -6.98 -21.01 -2.29
C VAL A 170 -6.76 -21.81 -3.58
N SER A 171 -5.53 -21.85 -4.08
CA SER A 171 -5.07 -22.72 -5.16
C SER A 171 -3.55 -22.88 -5.08
N ASP A 172 -2.95 -23.62 -6.02
CA ASP A 172 -1.50 -23.89 -6.06
C ASP A 172 -0.65 -22.61 -6.16
N HIS A 173 -1.19 -21.52 -6.70
CA HIS A 173 -0.47 -20.27 -6.94
C HIS A 173 -1.14 -19.04 -6.33
N TRP A 174 -2.34 -19.18 -5.74
CA TRP A 174 -3.07 -18.04 -5.21
C TRP A 174 -3.33 -18.19 -3.72
N GLY A 175 -3.00 -17.15 -2.99
CA GLY A 175 -3.37 -16.95 -1.59
C GLY A 175 -4.33 -15.76 -1.43
N LEU A 176 -5.23 -15.84 -0.45
CA LEU A 176 -6.00 -14.71 0.04
C LEU A 176 -5.55 -14.36 1.44
N GLY A 177 -5.42 -13.09 1.75
CA GLY A 177 -4.88 -12.66 3.02
C GLY A 177 -5.64 -11.51 3.66
N VAL A 178 -5.41 -11.35 4.96
CA VAL A 178 -5.79 -10.18 5.74
C VAL A 178 -4.58 -9.67 6.52
N ALA A 179 -4.44 -8.36 6.62
CA ALA A 179 -3.38 -7.75 7.40
C ALA A 179 -3.85 -6.51 8.16
N GLY A 180 -3.29 -6.33 9.35
CA GLY A 180 -3.27 -5.05 10.02
C GLY A 180 -1.96 -4.32 9.73
N HIS A 181 -2.00 -2.99 9.55
CA HIS A 181 -0.80 -2.22 9.34
C HIS A 181 -0.80 -0.87 10.05
N ILE A 182 0.39 -0.38 10.27
CA ILE A 182 0.67 0.99 10.66
C ILE A 182 1.67 1.59 9.68
N SER A 183 1.45 2.84 9.27
CA SER A 183 2.37 3.59 8.41
C SER A 183 2.67 4.95 9.03
N PHE A 184 3.87 5.41 8.78
CA PHE A 184 4.35 6.73 9.14
C PHE A 184 4.93 7.40 7.90
N SER A 185 4.71 8.71 7.73
CA SER A 185 5.42 9.48 6.71
C SER A 185 5.71 10.90 7.19
N SER A 186 6.74 11.49 6.59
CA SER A 186 7.12 12.89 6.80
C SER A 186 7.38 13.55 5.45
N ASN A 187 6.58 14.56 5.14
CA ASN A 187 6.61 15.30 3.88
C ASN A 187 6.86 16.78 4.16
N GLN A 188 7.43 17.49 3.21
CA GLN A 188 7.60 18.94 3.28
C GLN A 188 6.62 19.59 2.31
N ASP A 189 6.13 20.77 2.69
CA ASP A 189 5.26 21.59 1.87
C ASP A 189 5.92 22.97 1.71
N PRO A 190 6.33 23.34 0.48
CA PRO A 190 7.01 24.62 0.25
C PRO A 190 6.07 25.79 0.57
N VAL A 191 6.59 26.81 1.23
CA VAL A 191 5.83 28.02 1.59
C VAL A 191 6.25 29.17 0.70
N ALA A 192 5.27 29.93 0.21
CA ALA A 192 5.53 31.16 -0.52
C ALA A 192 6.32 32.15 0.37
N GLY A 193 7.46 32.61 -0.13
CA GLY A 193 8.38 33.48 0.64
C GLY A 193 9.60 32.77 1.19
N GLY A 194 9.75 31.48 0.96
CA GLY A 194 10.89 30.66 1.38
C GLY A 194 10.62 29.93 2.70
N GLY A 195 11.15 28.73 2.80
CA GLY A 195 10.90 27.80 3.91
C GLY A 195 9.99 26.66 3.53
N SER A 196 9.80 25.73 4.43
CA SER A 196 8.89 24.59 4.25
C SER A 196 8.18 24.25 5.55
N ASN A 197 6.93 23.86 5.42
CA ASN A 197 6.15 23.26 6.50
C ASN A 197 6.32 21.75 6.48
N ARG A 198 6.53 21.14 7.64
CA ARG A 198 6.61 19.69 7.76
C ARG A 198 5.24 19.13 8.08
N TRP A 199 4.82 18.14 7.31
CA TRP A 199 3.65 17.32 7.55
C TRP A 199 4.06 15.94 8.00
N THR A 200 3.51 15.51 9.12
CA THR A 200 3.73 14.18 9.67
C THR A 200 2.41 13.42 9.61
N SER A 201 2.41 12.29 8.93
CA SER A 201 1.20 11.49 8.74
C SER A 201 1.34 10.11 9.36
N TRP A 202 0.27 9.65 9.97
CA TRP A 202 0.09 8.30 10.47
C TRP A 202 -1.12 7.68 9.80
N THR A 203 -0.99 6.41 9.41
CA THR A 203 -2.11 5.63 8.89
C THR A 203 -2.10 4.28 9.58
N PHE A 204 -3.26 3.84 10.03
CA PHE A 204 -3.45 2.50 10.58
C PHE A 204 -4.75 1.92 10.04
N GLY A 205 -4.77 0.62 9.78
CA GLY A 205 -5.93 -0.01 9.19
C GLY A 205 -5.74 -1.48 8.92
N ALA A 206 -6.74 -2.03 8.23
CA ALA A 206 -6.76 -3.40 7.78
C ALA A 206 -6.92 -3.47 6.27
N THR A 207 -6.26 -4.44 5.66
CA THR A 207 -6.33 -4.70 4.22
C THR A 207 -6.61 -6.18 3.96
N PHE A 208 -7.32 -6.44 2.87
CA PHE A 208 -7.47 -7.73 2.24
C PHE A 208 -6.53 -7.78 1.04
N SER A 209 -5.91 -8.92 0.80
CA SER A 209 -4.98 -9.11 -0.30
C SER A 209 -5.25 -10.39 -1.06
N ALA A 210 -4.88 -10.40 -2.33
CA ALA A 210 -4.72 -11.60 -3.13
C ALA A 210 -3.26 -11.70 -3.54
N THR A 211 -2.64 -12.84 -3.29
CA THR A 211 -1.21 -13.07 -3.57
C THR A 211 -1.07 -14.14 -4.63
N TYR A 212 -0.26 -13.88 -5.63
CA TYR A 212 0.22 -14.86 -6.61
C TYR A 212 1.70 -15.12 -6.40
N ASN A 213 2.07 -16.42 -6.35
CA ASN A 213 3.45 -16.92 -6.27
C ASN A 213 3.68 -18.08 -7.24
#